data_6acd874538ed75c37f32a55bcc01005a
#
_entry.id   6acd874538ed75c37f32a55bcc01005a
#
_cell.length_a   1.000
_cell.length_b   1.000
_cell.length_c   1.000
_cell.angle_alpha   90.00
_cell.angle_beta   90.00
_cell.angle_gamma   90.00
#
_symmetry.space_group_name_H-M   'P 1'
#
loop_
_entity.id
_entity.type
_entity.pdbx_description
1 polymer ?
#
loop_
_entity_poly.entity_id
_entity_poly.type
_entity_poly.pdbx_seq_one_letter_code
_entity_poly.pdbx_strand_id
1 'polypeptide(L)'
;MNKVRGNRIFNYFWSVSFFLVALFETVNAQPYNSERYSKVMWNYLEVLSEFGPRYVETEGYEKTLRLIKRVGGEFADEVLEHTFFVKQHDGGQRQMVNIEFIFNGNAEGRPILLGAHYDTRPFADQESNPVLQTHPITGSNDGGSGTSVLLGLAQYLKEYPIKQPVRLLFFDGEDFGQSGSGEMFLGSKYHADFLRKESREKWPQAVIIVDMVGDKDLEIFKETYSMASGPKILDRIYNVAKRMNSFQFNEKSKYTIQDDHLPFAGLGIPSVVLIDFDYPYWHKLSDTLDKCSPESLSVVFSVLVGVLLEW
;
A
#
# COMPACT_ATOMS: atom_id res chain seq x y z
N MET A 1 48.62 -64.34 56.65
CA MET A 1 47.21 -64.80 56.82
C MET A 1 46.35 -63.53 56.79
N ASN A 2 45.25 -63.61 56.11
CA ASN A 2 44.12 -62.65 55.93
C ASN A 2 44.23 -61.66 54.81
N LYS A 3 43.55 -62.03 53.75
CA LYS A 3 43.12 -61.21 52.62
C LYS A 3 42.03 -60.27 53.07
N VAL A 4 42.12 -58.95 52.65
CA VAL A 4 40.97 -58.06 52.64
C VAL A 4 40.71 -57.64 51.17
N ARG A 5 39.48 -58.00 50.71
CA ARG A 5 38.98 -57.67 49.36
C ARG A 5 38.61 -56.19 49.33
N GLY A 6 39.12 -55.46 48.35
CA GLY A 6 38.67 -54.10 48.02
C GLY A 6 37.51 -54.12 47.05
N ASN A 7 36.35 -53.54 47.44
CA ASN A 7 35.20 -53.33 46.62
C ASN A 7 35.47 -52.06 45.69
N ARG A 8 35.44 -52.29 44.39
CA ARG A 8 35.38 -51.22 43.41
C ARG A 8 33.94 -50.76 43.25
N ILE A 9 33.62 -49.56 43.66
CA ILE A 9 32.36 -48.90 43.38
C ILE A 9 32.49 -48.27 42.00
N PHE A 10 31.68 -48.71 41.00
CA PHE A 10 31.51 -48.10 39.72
C PHE A 10 30.51 -47.02 39.87
N ASN A 11 30.98 -45.77 39.78
CA ASN A 11 30.08 -44.59 39.63
C ASN A 11 29.65 -44.44 38.14
N TYR A 12 28.39 -44.77 37.86
CA TYR A 12 27.76 -44.42 36.61
C TYR A 12 27.35 -42.93 36.64
N PHE A 13 28.09 -42.10 35.93
CA PHE A 13 27.63 -40.74 35.59
C PHE A 13 26.59 -40.84 34.47
N TRP A 14 25.34 -40.63 34.80
CA TRP A 14 24.29 -40.37 33.82
C TRP A 14 24.42 -38.92 33.35
N SER A 15 24.91 -38.67 32.12
CA SER A 15 24.85 -37.40 31.46
C SER A 15 23.43 -37.21 30.93
N VAL A 16 22.64 -36.41 31.65
CA VAL A 16 21.34 -35.95 31.16
C VAL A 16 21.62 -34.82 30.15
N SER A 17 21.59 -35.15 28.87
CA SER A 17 21.60 -34.18 27.78
C SER A 17 20.25 -33.49 27.76
N PHE A 18 20.20 -32.28 28.27
CA PHE A 18 19.04 -31.35 28.03
C PHE A 18 19.04 -30.98 26.55
N PHE A 19 18.18 -31.62 25.76
CA PHE A 19 17.77 -31.09 24.47
C PHE A 19 16.89 -29.87 24.73
N LEU A 20 17.46 -28.66 24.58
CA LEU A 20 16.69 -27.45 24.47
C LEU A 20 15.98 -27.51 23.11
N VAL A 21 14.73 -27.97 23.10
CA VAL A 21 13.83 -27.79 21.97
C VAL A 21 13.45 -26.32 22.01
N ALA A 22 14.12 -25.50 21.20
CA ALA A 22 13.65 -24.16 20.88
C ALA A 22 12.31 -24.34 20.15
N LEU A 23 11.22 -24.17 20.87
CA LEU A 23 9.91 -23.94 20.30
C LEU A 23 10.01 -22.61 19.56
N PHE A 24 10.33 -22.67 18.27
CA PHE A 24 9.96 -21.58 17.38
C PHE A 24 8.43 -21.53 17.44
N GLU A 25 7.89 -20.57 18.18
CA GLU A 25 6.52 -20.15 17.99
C GLU A 25 6.42 -19.70 16.52
N THR A 26 5.94 -20.59 15.67
CA THR A 26 5.41 -20.19 14.38
C THR A 26 4.28 -19.23 14.71
N VAL A 27 4.49 -17.95 14.45
CA VAL A 27 3.40 -17.00 14.40
C VAL A 27 2.37 -17.65 13.50
N ASN A 28 1.30 -18.15 14.09
CA ASN A 28 0.14 -18.66 13.38
C ASN A 28 -0.48 -17.41 12.70
N ALA A 29 0.04 -17.09 11.51
CA ALA A 29 -0.69 -16.23 10.60
C ALA A 29 -2.06 -16.89 10.43
N GLN A 30 -3.11 -16.23 10.88
CA GLN A 30 -4.48 -16.69 10.65
C GLN A 30 -4.58 -16.99 9.16
N PRO A 31 -4.97 -18.23 8.76
CA PRO A 31 -4.98 -18.59 7.35
C PRO A 31 -6.09 -17.82 6.65
N TYR A 32 -5.80 -16.57 6.23
CA TYR A 32 -6.69 -15.92 5.30
C TYR A 32 -6.56 -16.61 3.95
N ASN A 33 -7.68 -16.76 3.28
CA ASN A 33 -7.70 -17.35 1.95
C ASN A 33 -7.16 -16.32 0.93
N SER A 34 -5.85 -16.37 0.62
CA SER A 34 -5.19 -15.45 -0.31
C SER A 34 -5.84 -15.46 -1.71
N GLU A 35 -6.30 -16.61 -2.19
CA GLU A 35 -6.98 -16.73 -3.48
C GLU A 35 -8.31 -15.95 -3.48
N ARG A 36 -9.06 -15.96 -2.38
CA ARG A 36 -10.29 -15.18 -2.24
C ARG A 36 -10.01 -13.68 -2.39
N TYR A 37 -9.01 -13.16 -1.67
CA TYR A 37 -8.68 -11.72 -1.73
C TYR A 37 -8.08 -11.33 -3.08
N SER A 38 -7.32 -12.22 -3.72
CA SER A 38 -6.86 -12.04 -5.09
C SER A 38 -8.04 -11.79 -6.04
N LYS A 39 -9.07 -12.62 -5.97
CA LYS A 39 -10.31 -12.45 -6.75
C LYS A 39 -11.06 -11.16 -6.39
N VAL A 40 -11.15 -10.82 -5.11
CA VAL A 40 -11.81 -9.58 -4.64
C VAL A 40 -11.12 -8.34 -5.24
N MET A 41 -9.80 -8.26 -5.13
CA MET A 41 -9.03 -7.13 -5.67
C MET A 41 -9.12 -7.07 -7.19
N TRP A 42 -9.03 -8.22 -7.85
CA TRP A 42 -9.17 -8.29 -9.31
C TRP A 42 -10.52 -7.79 -9.77
N ASN A 43 -11.62 -8.20 -9.14
CA ASN A 43 -12.97 -7.70 -9.46
C ASN A 43 -13.07 -6.17 -9.26
N TYR A 44 -12.42 -5.60 -8.23
CA TYR A 44 -12.39 -4.14 -8.08
C TYR A 44 -11.60 -3.49 -9.21
N LEU A 45 -10.47 -4.06 -9.61
CA LEU A 45 -9.67 -3.54 -10.72
C LEU A 45 -10.40 -3.61 -12.05
N GLU A 46 -11.12 -4.71 -12.33
CA GLU A 46 -12.00 -4.85 -13.50
C GLU A 46 -13.03 -3.73 -13.54
N VAL A 47 -13.74 -3.52 -12.43
CA VAL A 47 -14.78 -2.48 -12.33
C VAL A 47 -14.20 -1.08 -12.50
N LEU A 48 -13.05 -0.78 -11.87
CA LEU A 48 -12.37 0.52 -12.02
C LEU A 48 -11.91 0.73 -13.47
N SER A 49 -11.38 -0.30 -14.13
CA SER A 49 -10.96 -0.24 -15.54
C SER A 49 -12.16 -0.03 -16.47
N GLU A 50 -13.31 -0.66 -16.20
CA GLU A 50 -14.54 -0.46 -16.96
C GLU A 50 -15.12 0.96 -16.81
N PHE A 51 -14.84 1.65 -15.70
CA PHE A 51 -15.25 3.04 -15.52
C PHE A 51 -14.51 4.00 -16.47
N GLY A 52 -13.36 3.56 -17.00
CA GLY A 52 -12.51 4.35 -17.88
C GLY A 52 -11.78 5.47 -17.13
N PRO A 53 -11.51 6.62 -17.81
CA PRO A 53 -10.81 7.72 -17.18
C PRO A 53 -11.51 8.25 -15.92
N ARG A 54 -10.74 8.42 -14.82
CA ARG A 54 -11.24 8.71 -13.47
C ARG A 54 -10.71 10.03 -12.91
N TYR A 55 -10.62 11.07 -13.71
CA TYR A 55 -10.28 12.43 -13.23
C TYR A 55 -11.52 13.28 -13.02
N VAL A 56 -11.41 14.33 -12.25
CA VAL A 56 -12.51 15.23 -11.89
C VAL A 56 -13.34 15.69 -13.10
N GLU A 57 -14.68 15.71 -12.95
CA GLU A 57 -15.65 16.04 -14.00
C GLU A 57 -15.89 14.91 -15.04
N THR A 58 -15.33 13.72 -14.86
CA THR A 58 -15.66 12.55 -15.70
C THR A 58 -16.71 11.65 -15.07
N GLU A 59 -17.42 10.88 -15.89
CA GLU A 59 -18.37 9.86 -15.39
C GLU A 59 -17.65 8.76 -14.61
N GLY A 60 -16.43 8.38 -15.07
CA GLY A 60 -15.59 7.39 -14.38
C GLY A 60 -15.20 7.84 -12.97
N TYR A 61 -14.87 9.11 -12.79
CA TYR A 61 -14.60 9.71 -11.48
C TYR A 61 -15.80 9.56 -10.53
N GLU A 62 -16.99 9.96 -10.96
CA GLU A 62 -18.20 9.86 -10.15
C GLU A 62 -18.57 8.42 -9.79
N LYS A 63 -18.35 7.48 -10.72
CA LYS A 63 -18.56 6.04 -10.47
C LYS A 63 -17.57 5.53 -9.44
N THR A 64 -16.29 5.96 -9.51
CA THR A 64 -15.24 5.58 -8.59
C THR A 64 -15.50 6.08 -7.18
N LEU A 65 -15.90 7.35 -7.03
CA LEU A 65 -16.30 7.89 -5.72
C LEU A 65 -17.44 7.07 -5.10
N ARG A 66 -18.46 6.75 -5.88
CA ARG A 66 -19.57 5.89 -5.40
C ARG A 66 -19.13 4.49 -4.99
N LEU A 67 -18.20 3.89 -5.74
CA LEU A 67 -17.64 2.57 -5.42
C LEU A 67 -16.87 2.61 -4.10
N ILE A 68 -15.92 3.56 -3.97
CA ILE A 68 -15.10 3.68 -2.75
C ILE A 68 -16.00 3.94 -1.53
N LYS A 69 -16.92 4.90 -1.60
CA LYS A 69 -17.84 5.20 -0.49
C LYS A 69 -18.71 4.00 -0.11
N ARG A 70 -19.21 3.24 -1.07
CA ARG A 70 -20.00 2.02 -0.82
C ARG A 70 -19.16 0.98 -0.06
N VAL A 71 -17.93 0.71 -0.52
CA VAL A 71 -17.03 -0.25 0.12
C VAL A 71 -16.67 0.21 1.54
N GLY A 72 -16.38 1.50 1.71
CA GLY A 72 -16.11 2.07 3.02
C GLY A 72 -17.28 1.93 3.98
N GLY A 73 -18.51 2.23 3.51
CA GLY A 73 -19.74 2.07 4.31
C GLY A 73 -20.04 0.62 4.70
N GLU A 74 -19.54 -0.36 3.94
CA GLU A 74 -19.72 -1.78 4.25
C GLU A 74 -18.67 -2.30 5.23
N PHE A 75 -17.40 -1.87 5.11
CA PHE A 75 -16.29 -2.52 5.81
C PHE A 75 -15.60 -1.65 6.85
N ALA A 76 -15.54 -0.32 6.70
CA ALA A 76 -14.85 0.54 7.66
C ALA A 76 -15.70 0.81 8.92
N ASP A 77 -15.03 1.19 10.02
CA ASP A 77 -15.71 1.68 11.24
C ASP A 77 -16.27 3.08 11.01
N GLU A 78 -15.56 3.90 10.21
CA GLU A 78 -15.95 5.26 9.84
C GLU A 78 -15.39 5.61 8.46
N VAL A 79 -16.12 6.44 7.69
CA VAL A 79 -15.68 6.99 6.41
C VAL A 79 -15.70 8.51 6.49
N LEU A 80 -14.57 9.13 6.17
CA LEU A 80 -14.45 10.59 6.10
C LEU A 80 -14.22 11.03 4.65
N GLU A 81 -14.88 12.12 4.27
CA GLU A 81 -14.67 12.80 2.99
C GLU A 81 -13.94 14.11 3.24
N HIS A 82 -12.75 14.25 2.69
CA HIS A 82 -11.93 15.45 2.78
C HIS A 82 -12.05 16.23 1.46
N THR A 83 -13.01 17.13 1.38
CA THR A 83 -13.24 17.98 0.20
C THR A 83 -12.27 19.14 0.17
N PHE A 84 -11.68 19.40 -0.98
CA PHE A 84 -10.80 20.54 -1.23
C PHE A 84 -10.99 21.13 -2.62
N PHE A 85 -10.46 22.34 -2.82
CA PHE A 85 -10.63 23.08 -4.06
C PHE A 85 -9.26 23.42 -4.62
N VAL A 86 -9.09 23.16 -5.91
CA VAL A 86 -7.86 23.46 -6.65
C VAL A 86 -8.15 24.54 -7.68
N LYS A 87 -7.34 25.61 -7.68
CA LYS A 87 -7.37 26.62 -8.75
C LYS A 87 -6.56 26.12 -9.93
N GLN A 88 -7.13 26.27 -11.12
CA GLN A 88 -6.49 25.91 -12.37
C GLN A 88 -5.85 27.10 -13.07
N HIS A 89 -4.95 26.82 -14.01
CA HIS A 89 -4.33 27.86 -14.83
C HIS A 89 -5.32 28.63 -15.68
N ASP A 90 -6.47 28.05 -16.04
CA ASP A 90 -7.57 28.72 -16.75
C ASP A 90 -8.39 29.66 -15.86
N GLY A 91 -8.05 29.76 -14.57
CA GLY A 91 -8.79 30.52 -13.56
C GLY A 91 -10.02 29.80 -13.02
N GLY A 92 -10.34 28.60 -13.51
CA GLY A 92 -11.38 27.74 -12.98
C GLY A 92 -11.02 27.17 -11.60
N GLN A 93 -12.03 26.65 -10.91
CA GLN A 93 -11.87 25.95 -9.64
C GLN A 93 -12.48 24.58 -9.77
N ARG A 94 -11.74 23.53 -9.36
CA ARG A 94 -12.21 22.16 -9.32
C ARG A 94 -12.35 21.70 -7.88
N GLN A 95 -13.45 21.01 -7.60
CA GLN A 95 -13.66 20.35 -6.32
C GLN A 95 -13.13 18.92 -6.41
N MET A 96 -12.26 18.56 -5.48
CA MET A 96 -11.67 17.23 -5.35
C MET A 96 -11.96 16.65 -3.98
N VAL A 97 -11.86 15.32 -3.82
CA VAL A 97 -12.26 14.63 -2.60
C VAL A 97 -11.31 13.49 -2.28
N ASN A 98 -10.55 13.59 -1.20
CA ASN A 98 -9.94 12.38 -0.62
C ASN A 98 -10.98 11.64 0.20
N ILE A 99 -10.94 10.29 0.17
CA ILE A 99 -11.79 9.44 1.00
C ILE A 99 -10.91 8.67 1.97
N GLU A 100 -11.23 8.73 3.26
CA GLU A 100 -10.48 8.05 4.31
C GLU A 100 -11.38 7.02 5.00
N PHE A 101 -10.90 5.77 5.08
CA PHE A 101 -11.51 4.71 5.88
C PHE A 101 -10.76 4.56 7.18
N ILE A 102 -11.50 4.48 8.28
CA ILE A 102 -10.97 4.34 9.62
C ILE A 102 -11.26 2.94 10.14
N PHE A 103 -10.21 2.29 10.61
CA PHE A 103 -10.26 1.04 11.37
C PHE A 103 -9.60 1.30 12.71
N ASN A 104 -10.40 1.32 13.79
CA ASN A 104 -9.94 1.76 15.11
C ASN A 104 -9.00 0.76 15.77
N GLY A 105 -9.06 -0.52 15.41
CA GLY A 105 -8.27 -1.56 16.07
C GLY A 105 -8.66 -1.74 17.54
N ASN A 106 -7.83 -2.46 18.28
CA ASN A 106 -8.03 -2.73 19.71
C ASN A 106 -6.92 -2.16 20.60
N ALA A 107 -5.91 -1.50 20.03
CA ALA A 107 -4.80 -0.89 20.74
C ALA A 107 -4.93 0.64 20.72
N GLU A 108 -4.52 1.26 21.84
CA GLU A 108 -4.26 2.69 21.84
C GLU A 108 -2.99 2.98 21.02
N GLY A 109 -3.01 4.07 20.27
CA GLY A 109 -1.84 4.49 19.51
C GLY A 109 -2.17 5.29 18.25
N ARG A 110 -1.11 5.76 17.61
CA ARG A 110 -1.22 6.49 16.35
C ARG A 110 -1.47 5.50 15.22
N PRO A 111 -2.32 5.82 14.24
CA PRO A 111 -2.64 4.89 13.16
C PRO A 111 -1.46 4.65 12.21
N ILE A 112 -1.52 3.53 11.48
CA ILE A 112 -0.75 3.33 10.25
C ILE A 112 -1.65 3.80 9.11
N LEU A 113 -1.13 4.65 8.22
CA LEU A 113 -1.84 5.09 7.04
C LEU A 113 -1.31 4.33 5.82
N LEU A 114 -2.20 3.68 5.08
CA LEU A 114 -1.94 3.16 3.75
C LEU A 114 -2.70 4.04 2.76
N GLY A 115 -2.03 4.47 1.70
CA GLY A 115 -2.60 5.38 0.71
C GLY A 115 -2.43 4.89 -0.72
N ALA A 116 -3.38 5.24 -1.58
CA ALA A 116 -3.30 5.08 -3.03
C ALA A 116 -4.13 6.16 -3.71
N HIS A 117 -3.72 6.63 -4.88
CA HIS A 117 -4.56 7.52 -5.66
C HIS A 117 -5.59 6.71 -6.45
N TYR A 118 -6.77 7.31 -6.70
CA TYR A 118 -7.83 6.68 -7.46
C TYR A 118 -8.14 7.39 -8.78
N ASP A 119 -7.65 8.63 -8.93
CA ASP A 119 -7.75 9.37 -10.17
C ASP A 119 -6.83 8.80 -11.25
N THR A 120 -6.99 9.26 -12.47
CA THR A 120 -6.15 8.89 -13.60
C THR A 120 -5.78 10.11 -14.41
N ARG A 121 -4.67 9.99 -15.10
CA ARG A 121 -4.11 11.06 -15.91
C ARG A 121 -5.05 11.50 -17.03
N PRO A 122 -5.36 12.81 -17.15
CA PRO A 122 -6.22 13.34 -18.19
C PRO A 122 -5.60 13.31 -19.61
N PHE A 123 -4.33 12.94 -19.72
CA PHE A 123 -3.58 12.94 -20.99
C PHE A 123 -2.45 11.90 -20.95
N ALA A 124 -2.29 11.18 -22.06
CA ALA A 124 -1.29 10.11 -22.22
C ALA A 124 0.07 10.70 -22.64
N ASP A 125 0.71 11.50 -21.77
CA ASP A 125 1.90 12.28 -22.10
C ASP A 125 3.16 11.47 -22.38
N GLN A 126 3.14 10.15 -22.12
CA GLN A 126 4.21 9.21 -22.49
C GLN A 126 3.95 8.47 -23.82
N GLU A 127 2.89 8.83 -24.55
CA GLU A 127 2.70 8.35 -25.91
C GLU A 127 3.74 8.94 -26.85
N SER A 128 4.24 8.12 -27.79
CA SER A 128 5.19 8.58 -28.80
C SER A 128 4.55 9.49 -29.88
N ASN A 129 3.23 9.33 -30.10
CA ASN A 129 2.46 10.14 -31.04
C ASN A 129 1.84 11.32 -30.33
N PRO A 130 2.22 12.59 -30.66
CA PRO A 130 1.68 13.79 -30.01
C PRO A 130 0.15 13.93 -30.08
N VAL A 131 -0.49 13.37 -31.13
CA VAL A 131 -1.96 13.41 -31.25
C VAL A 131 -2.59 12.56 -30.16
N LEU A 132 -2.00 11.44 -29.80
CA LEU A 132 -2.48 10.54 -28.76
C LEU A 132 -2.23 11.09 -27.36
N GLN A 133 -1.24 11.95 -27.18
CA GLN A 133 -0.91 12.56 -25.89
C GLN A 133 -2.06 13.41 -25.30
N THR A 134 -3.03 13.84 -26.11
CA THR A 134 -4.18 14.63 -25.63
C THR A 134 -5.35 13.80 -25.13
N HIS A 135 -5.24 12.48 -25.17
CA HIS A 135 -6.31 11.56 -24.74
C HIS A 135 -6.07 11.10 -23.31
N PRO A 136 -7.14 10.95 -22.50
CA PRO A 136 -7.02 10.44 -21.15
C PRO A 136 -6.70 8.94 -21.14
N ILE A 137 -5.99 8.48 -20.12
CA ILE A 137 -5.69 7.06 -19.92
C ILE A 137 -6.80 6.35 -19.16
N THR A 138 -6.88 5.03 -19.29
CA THR A 138 -7.74 4.18 -18.46
C THR A 138 -7.16 4.02 -17.06
N GLY A 139 -5.84 4.00 -16.92
CA GLY A 139 -5.15 3.92 -15.64
C GLY A 139 -5.50 2.64 -14.87
N SER A 140 -5.41 1.48 -15.53
CA SER A 140 -5.71 0.22 -14.82
C SER A 140 -4.66 -0.11 -13.79
N ASN A 141 -3.37 0.07 -14.11
CA ASN A 141 -2.31 -0.05 -13.13
C ASN A 141 -2.15 1.26 -12.37
N ASP A 142 -2.05 2.37 -13.09
CA ASP A 142 -1.82 3.71 -12.59
C ASP A 142 -3.12 4.29 -11.99
N GLY A 143 -3.17 4.35 -10.66
CA GLY A 143 -4.31 4.63 -9.80
C GLY A 143 -5.25 3.45 -9.55
N GLY A 144 -5.46 2.55 -10.52
CA GLY A 144 -6.39 1.44 -10.38
C GLY A 144 -5.90 0.31 -9.47
N SER A 145 -4.66 -0.11 -9.63
CA SER A 145 -4.11 -1.25 -8.90
C SER A 145 -3.97 -0.99 -7.40
N GLY A 146 -3.36 0.15 -7.01
CA GLY A 146 -3.24 0.55 -5.61
C GLY A 146 -4.59 0.71 -4.93
N THR A 147 -5.54 1.39 -5.59
CA THR A 147 -6.92 1.51 -5.12
C THR A 147 -7.58 0.16 -4.90
N SER A 148 -7.41 -0.80 -5.82
CA SER A 148 -7.97 -2.16 -5.69
C SER A 148 -7.39 -2.91 -4.49
N VAL A 149 -6.08 -2.78 -4.24
CA VAL A 149 -5.42 -3.38 -3.08
C VAL A 149 -5.99 -2.80 -1.79
N LEU A 150 -6.17 -1.48 -1.69
CA LEU A 150 -6.76 -0.86 -0.49
C LEU A 150 -8.22 -1.28 -0.29
N LEU A 151 -9.02 -1.41 -1.35
CA LEU A 151 -10.41 -1.91 -1.23
C LEU A 151 -10.45 -3.36 -0.73
N GLY A 152 -9.52 -4.21 -1.20
CA GLY A 152 -9.35 -5.57 -0.68
C GLY A 152 -8.90 -5.59 0.79
N LEU A 153 -7.99 -4.69 1.18
CA LEU A 153 -7.57 -4.52 2.57
C LEU A 153 -8.72 -4.07 3.47
N ALA A 154 -9.62 -3.21 2.99
CA ALA A 154 -10.79 -2.79 3.75
C ALA A 154 -11.66 -3.99 4.16
N GLN A 155 -11.94 -4.88 3.21
CA GLN A 155 -12.68 -6.11 3.49
C GLN A 155 -11.91 -7.02 4.46
N TYR A 156 -10.59 -7.19 4.26
CA TYR A 156 -9.74 -7.98 5.15
C TYR A 156 -9.79 -7.46 6.60
N LEU A 157 -9.57 -6.17 6.80
CA LEU A 157 -9.55 -5.55 8.13
C LEU A 157 -10.88 -5.67 8.86
N LYS A 158 -12.00 -5.70 8.15
CA LYS A 158 -13.33 -5.98 8.71
C LYS A 158 -13.45 -7.42 9.20
N GLU A 159 -12.99 -8.38 8.37
CA GLU A 159 -13.11 -9.81 8.67
C GLU A 159 -12.06 -10.29 9.70
N TYR A 160 -10.88 -9.67 9.70
CA TYR A 160 -9.76 -9.99 10.59
C TYR A 160 -9.24 -8.71 11.27
N PRO A 161 -9.96 -8.21 12.29
CA PRO A 161 -9.54 -7.00 12.99
C PRO A 161 -8.16 -7.15 13.61
N ILE A 162 -7.29 -6.19 13.36
CA ILE A 162 -5.95 -6.13 13.93
C ILE A 162 -5.91 -5.20 15.14
N LYS A 163 -4.83 -5.30 15.95
CA LYS A 163 -4.71 -4.46 17.15
C LYS A 163 -4.48 -3.00 16.80
N GLN A 164 -3.60 -2.75 15.85
CA GLN A 164 -3.16 -1.41 15.47
C GLN A 164 -4.28 -0.65 14.73
N PRO A 165 -4.56 0.63 15.07
CA PRO A 165 -5.43 1.47 14.24
C PRO A 165 -4.86 1.63 12.82
N VAL A 166 -5.73 1.54 11.82
CA VAL A 166 -5.37 1.67 10.40
C VAL A 166 -6.24 2.72 9.74
N ARG A 167 -5.65 3.48 8.84
CA ARG A 167 -6.31 4.42 7.94
C ARG A 167 -6.01 3.98 6.50
N LEU A 168 -7.06 3.84 5.69
CA LEU A 168 -6.90 3.66 4.25
C LEU A 168 -7.34 4.97 3.59
N LEU A 169 -6.42 5.61 2.88
CA LEU A 169 -6.64 6.93 2.30
C LEU A 169 -6.55 6.86 0.78
N PHE A 170 -7.64 7.21 0.13
CA PHE A 170 -7.77 7.27 -1.32
C PHE A 170 -7.59 8.72 -1.75
N PHE A 171 -6.49 9.01 -2.45
CA PHE A 171 -6.15 10.35 -2.89
C PHE A 171 -6.79 10.71 -4.22
N ASP A 172 -7.17 11.99 -4.35
CA ASP A 172 -7.64 12.60 -5.57
C ASP A 172 -6.58 13.53 -6.13
N GLY A 173 -6.49 13.59 -7.45
CA GLY A 173 -5.64 14.56 -8.15
C GLY A 173 -4.14 14.34 -7.93
N GLU A 174 -3.71 13.11 -7.77
CA GLU A 174 -2.30 12.76 -7.83
C GLU A 174 -1.76 13.08 -9.22
N ASP A 175 -2.47 12.60 -10.25
CA ASP A 175 -2.07 12.59 -11.65
C ASP A 175 -2.75 13.70 -12.49
N PHE A 176 -3.36 14.68 -11.84
CA PHE A 176 -4.21 15.64 -12.49
C PHE A 176 -3.46 16.63 -13.40
N GLY A 177 -2.27 17.08 -12.99
CA GLY A 177 -1.52 18.12 -13.65
C GLY A 177 -0.41 17.63 -14.58
N GLN A 178 0.14 18.54 -15.38
CA GLN A 178 1.36 18.26 -16.13
C GLN A 178 2.57 18.19 -15.21
N SER A 179 3.52 17.31 -15.53
CA SER A 179 4.77 17.20 -14.78
C SER A 179 5.46 18.58 -14.66
N GLY A 180 5.78 18.97 -13.43
CA GLY A 180 6.39 20.28 -13.15
C GLY A 180 5.41 21.46 -13.04
N SER A 181 4.12 21.28 -13.27
CA SER A 181 3.10 22.34 -13.13
C SER A 181 2.79 22.70 -11.68
N GLY A 182 3.10 21.82 -10.75
CA GLY A 182 2.68 21.92 -9.35
C GLY A 182 1.27 21.37 -9.08
N GLU A 183 0.57 20.91 -10.11
CA GLU A 183 -0.80 20.38 -10.06
C GLU A 183 -0.82 18.84 -9.95
N MET A 184 0.25 18.24 -9.44
CA MET A 184 0.34 16.82 -9.10
C MET A 184 0.35 16.63 -7.59
N PHE A 185 0.00 15.44 -7.13
CA PHE A 185 -0.04 15.05 -5.69
C PHE A 185 -0.98 15.94 -4.87
N LEU A 186 -2.08 16.40 -5.47
CA LEU A 186 -2.95 17.41 -4.86
C LEU A 186 -3.64 16.91 -3.60
N GLY A 187 -4.12 15.67 -3.62
CA GLY A 187 -4.80 15.03 -2.49
C GLY A 187 -3.87 14.78 -1.31
N SER A 188 -2.67 14.25 -1.54
CA SER A 188 -1.70 14.02 -0.47
C SER A 188 -1.14 15.31 0.11
N LYS A 189 -0.88 16.33 -0.72
CA LYS A 189 -0.52 17.68 -0.27
C LYS A 189 -1.61 18.27 0.64
N TYR A 190 -2.87 18.20 0.19
CA TYR A 190 -4.00 18.67 0.99
C TYR A 190 -4.09 17.92 2.33
N HIS A 191 -3.96 16.58 2.31
CA HIS A 191 -4.07 15.79 3.53
C HIS A 191 -2.89 16.05 4.50
N ALA A 192 -1.68 16.24 3.98
CA ALA A 192 -0.53 16.65 4.79
C ALA A 192 -0.77 18.03 5.45
N ASP A 193 -1.35 18.99 4.71
CA ASP A 193 -1.73 20.30 5.25
C ASP A 193 -2.88 20.22 6.26
N PHE A 194 -3.82 19.29 6.07
CA PHE A 194 -4.85 18.97 7.06
C PHE A 194 -4.23 18.45 8.35
N LEU A 195 -3.35 17.45 8.27
CA LEU A 195 -2.63 16.90 9.43
C LEU A 195 -1.82 17.97 10.18
N ARG A 196 -1.21 18.93 9.48
CA ARG A 196 -0.44 20.02 10.11
C ARG A 196 -1.27 20.86 11.08
N LYS A 197 -2.58 20.93 10.88
CA LYS A 197 -3.53 21.65 11.73
C LYS A 197 -4.05 20.80 12.90
N GLU A 198 -3.83 19.49 12.83
CA GLU A 198 -4.23 18.54 13.87
C GLU A 198 -3.10 18.35 14.91
N SER A 199 -3.48 17.88 16.11
CA SER A 199 -2.52 17.50 17.13
C SER A 199 -1.67 16.29 16.66
N ARG A 200 -0.42 16.23 17.10
CA ARG A 200 0.52 15.16 16.66
C ARG A 200 0.09 13.76 17.08
N GLU A 201 -0.76 13.64 18.10
CA GLU A 201 -1.34 12.36 18.53
C GLU A 201 -2.26 11.75 17.47
N LYS A 202 -2.85 12.60 16.61
CA LYS A 202 -3.70 12.17 15.50
C LYS A 202 -2.92 11.83 14.23
N TRP A 203 -1.65 12.20 14.15
CA TRP A 203 -0.83 11.93 12.97
C TRP A 203 -0.55 10.44 12.83
N PRO A 204 -0.48 9.88 11.63
CA PRO A 204 -0.05 8.51 11.46
C PRO A 204 1.39 8.35 11.96
N GLN A 205 1.71 7.18 12.50
CA GLN A 205 3.08 6.84 12.90
C GLN A 205 3.93 6.42 11.69
N ALA A 206 3.28 6.00 10.61
CA ALA A 206 3.86 5.58 9.37
C ALA A 206 2.87 5.79 8.22
N VAL A 207 3.40 6.07 7.03
CA VAL A 207 2.65 6.15 5.78
C VAL A 207 3.26 5.18 4.77
N ILE A 208 2.41 4.35 4.15
CA ILE A 208 2.79 3.43 3.09
C ILE A 208 1.90 3.72 1.89
N ILE A 209 2.48 4.23 0.83
CA ILE A 209 1.78 4.48 -0.45
C ILE A 209 1.92 3.25 -1.34
N VAL A 210 0.87 2.95 -2.08
CA VAL A 210 0.79 1.80 -2.99
C VAL A 210 0.38 2.33 -4.35
N ASP A 211 1.30 2.32 -5.28
CA ASP A 211 1.10 2.83 -6.63
C ASP A 211 1.67 1.90 -7.69
N MET A 212 0.97 1.75 -8.83
CA MET A 212 1.36 0.90 -9.97
C MET A 212 1.83 -0.52 -9.57
N VAL A 213 1.05 -1.23 -8.76
CA VAL A 213 1.41 -2.55 -8.22
C VAL A 213 0.70 -3.72 -8.90
N GLY A 214 0.10 -3.49 -10.05
CA GLY A 214 -0.68 -4.48 -10.79
C GLY A 214 0.05 -5.13 -11.97
N ASP A 215 1.24 -4.65 -12.36
CA ASP A 215 1.95 -5.16 -13.54
C ASP A 215 2.12 -6.68 -13.49
N LYS A 216 1.91 -7.35 -14.65
CA LYS A 216 2.16 -8.79 -14.81
C LYS A 216 3.59 -9.18 -14.48
N ASP A 217 4.53 -8.32 -14.80
CA ASP A 217 5.98 -8.50 -14.59
C ASP A 217 6.46 -7.69 -13.35
N LEU A 218 5.62 -7.57 -12.32
CA LEU A 218 5.82 -6.74 -11.11
C LEU A 218 7.23 -6.85 -10.55
N GLU A 219 7.92 -5.70 -10.42
CA GLU A 219 9.21 -5.59 -9.75
C GLU A 219 9.31 -4.29 -8.93
N ILE A 220 9.23 -4.42 -7.61
CA ILE A 220 9.25 -3.28 -6.65
C ILE A 220 10.66 -3.14 -6.10
N PHE A 221 11.34 -2.03 -6.44
CA PHE A 221 12.67 -1.68 -5.92
C PHE A 221 12.57 -0.75 -4.70
N LYS A 222 13.64 -0.69 -3.89
CA LYS A 222 13.75 0.33 -2.84
C LYS A 222 13.93 1.71 -3.47
N GLU A 223 12.96 2.58 -3.24
CA GLU A 223 12.95 3.96 -3.72
C GLU A 223 13.78 4.86 -2.76
N THR A 224 14.51 5.83 -3.29
CA THR A 224 15.52 6.60 -2.55
C THR A 224 14.95 7.48 -1.45
N TYR A 225 13.83 8.19 -1.70
CA TYR A 225 13.20 9.02 -0.66
C TYR A 225 12.57 8.15 0.43
N SER A 226 12.03 7.00 0.09
CA SER A 226 11.53 6.00 1.04
C SER A 226 12.64 5.48 1.95
N MET A 227 13.84 5.24 1.38
CA MET A 227 15.02 4.86 2.16
C MET A 227 15.46 5.96 3.13
N ALA A 228 15.27 7.22 2.76
CA ALA A 228 15.63 8.37 3.59
C ALA A 228 14.60 8.67 4.68
N SER A 229 13.29 8.64 4.34
CA SER A 229 12.22 9.06 5.26
C SER A 229 11.68 7.95 6.14
N GLY A 230 11.59 6.71 5.62
CA GLY A 230 10.99 5.57 6.30
C GLY A 230 11.85 4.29 6.33
N PRO A 231 13.18 4.33 6.63
CA PRO A 231 14.05 3.17 6.50
C PRO A 231 13.57 1.96 7.29
N LYS A 232 13.07 2.15 8.51
CA LYS A 232 12.58 1.06 9.36
C LYS A 232 11.30 0.41 8.82
N ILE A 233 10.45 1.21 8.17
CA ILE A 233 9.22 0.70 7.54
C ILE A 233 9.61 -0.11 6.31
N LEU A 234 10.50 0.45 5.49
CA LEU A 234 10.99 -0.21 4.28
C LEU A 234 11.66 -1.55 4.63
N ASP A 235 12.54 -1.57 5.63
CA ASP A 235 13.17 -2.81 6.11
C ASP A 235 12.14 -3.84 6.60
N ARG A 236 11.09 -3.40 7.31
CA ARG A 236 10.01 -4.30 7.73
C ARG A 236 9.30 -4.91 6.54
N ILE A 237 8.91 -4.09 5.54
CA ILE A 237 8.23 -4.55 4.33
C ILE A 237 9.07 -5.59 3.59
N TYR A 238 10.34 -5.28 3.32
CA TYR A 238 11.23 -6.20 2.58
C TYR A 238 11.56 -7.47 3.38
N ASN A 239 11.64 -7.39 4.71
CA ASN A 239 11.80 -8.58 5.55
C ASN A 239 10.55 -9.47 5.53
N VAL A 240 9.34 -8.90 5.54
CA VAL A 240 8.09 -9.65 5.36
C VAL A 240 8.06 -10.30 3.99
N ALA A 241 8.31 -9.54 2.93
CA ALA A 241 8.36 -10.04 1.56
C ALA A 241 9.34 -11.20 1.41
N LYS A 242 10.53 -11.09 1.98
CA LYS A 242 11.55 -12.14 1.97
C LYS A 242 11.08 -13.42 2.66
N ARG A 243 10.45 -13.32 3.85
CA ARG A 243 9.90 -14.50 4.55
C ARG A 243 8.77 -15.18 3.79
N MET A 244 8.00 -14.39 3.00
CA MET A 244 6.91 -14.90 2.15
C MET A 244 7.40 -15.42 0.79
N ASN A 245 8.70 -15.34 0.49
CA ASN A 245 9.29 -15.63 -0.83
C ASN A 245 8.67 -14.80 -1.97
N SER A 246 8.31 -13.54 -1.69
CA SER A 246 7.77 -12.59 -2.65
C SER A 246 8.92 -11.95 -3.44
N PHE A 247 9.38 -12.63 -4.49
CA PHE A 247 10.55 -12.24 -5.29
C PHE A 247 10.38 -10.95 -6.08
N GLN A 248 9.15 -10.46 -6.19
CA GLN A 248 8.80 -9.18 -6.78
C GLN A 248 9.37 -7.98 -6.00
N PHE A 249 9.68 -8.16 -4.71
CA PHE A 249 10.32 -7.15 -3.88
C PHE A 249 11.84 -7.26 -3.98
N ASN A 250 12.44 -6.41 -4.82
CA ASN A 250 13.88 -6.39 -5.06
C ASN A 250 14.59 -5.47 -4.06
N GLU A 251 15.52 -6.01 -3.27
CA GLU A 251 16.23 -5.24 -2.22
C GLU A 251 17.19 -4.15 -2.75
N LYS A 252 17.42 -4.09 -4.07
CA LYS A 252 18.25 -3.05 -4.67
C LYS A 252 17.53 -1.71 -4.67
N SER A 253 18.28 -0.62 -4.48
CA SER A 253 17.80 0.73 -4.75
C SER A 253 17.91 1.03 -6.24
N LYS A 254 16.86 1.62 -6.83
CA LYS A 254 16.87 1.92 -8.27
C LYS A 254 16.38 3.32 -8.62
N TYR A 255 15.34 3.82 -7.99
CA TYR A 255 14.66 5.05 -8.41
C TYR A 255 14.68 6.13 -7.32
N THR A 256 14.51 7.37 -7.78
CA THR A 256 14.21 8.55 -6.96
C THR A 256 12.92 9.15 -7.50
N ILE A 257 11.80 8.89 -6.84
CA ILE A 257 10.46 9.15 -7.36
C ILE A 257 9.77 10.20 -6.50
N GLN A 258 9.12 11.17 -7.14
CA GLN A 258 8.18 12.06 -6.45
C GLN A 258 6.80 11.41 -6.51
N ASP A 259 6.16 11.27 -5.35
CA ASP A 259 4.90 10.58 -5.20
C ASP A 259 4.19 11.03 -3.91
N ASP A 260 2.97 10.56 -3.66
CA ASP A 260 2.10 10.88 -2.52
C ASP A 260 2.72 10.66 -1.13
N HIS A 261 3.82 9.92 -1.01
CA HIS A 261 4.55 9.77 0.25
C HIS A 261 5.34 11.03 0.65
N LEU A 262 5.76 11.87 -0.31
CA LEU A 262 6.64 13.01 -0.04
C LEU A 262 5.99 14.12 0.79
N PRO A 263 4.71 14.51 0.62
CA PRO A 263 4.09 15.50 1.49
C PRO A 263 4.10 15.11 2.97
N PHE A 264 3.96 13.82 3.28
CA PHE A 264 4.03 13.29 4.65
C PHE A 264 5.47 13.23 5.16
N ALA A 265 6.42 12.83 4.32
CA ALA A 265 7.85 12.89 4.63
C ALA A 265 8.28 14.32 4.98
N GLY A 266 7.74 15.33 4.26
CA GLY A 266 7.95 16.75 4.56
C GLY A 266 7.44 17.22 5.93
N LEU A 267 6.50 16.49 6.54
CA LEU A 267 6.06 16.68 7.93
C LEU A 267 6.95 15.96 8.94
N GLY A 268 7.91 15.16 8.50
CA GLY A 268 8.73 14.29 9.34
C GLY A 268 7.99 13.01 9.77
N ILE A 269 6.93 12.62 9.06
CA ILE A 269 6.27 11.33 9.23
C ILE A 269 7.04 10.31 8.40
N PRO A 270 7.49 9.19 8.99
CA PRO A 270 8.11 8.11 8.23
C PRO A 270 7.18 7.63 7.12
N SER A 271 7.64 7.76 5.85
CA SER A 271 6.78 7.53 4.68
C SER A 271 7.54 6.79 3.59
N VAL A 272 6.88 5.82 2.96
CA VAL A 272 7.44 5.00 1.88
C VAL A 272 6.43 4.82 0.76
N VAL A 273 6.90 4.60 -0.45
CA VAL A 273 6.09 4.17 -1.60
C VAL A 273 6.52 2.77 -2.05
N LEU A 274 5.53 1.94 -2.35
CA LEU A 274 5.67 0.67 -3.05
C LEU A 274 5.17 0.87 -4.47
N ILE A 275 6.09 0.86 -5.43
CA ILE A 275 5.79 1.19 -6.82
C ILE A 275 6.65 0.35 -7.77
N ASP A 276 6.05 -0.12 -8.84
CA ASP A 276 6.77 -0.63 -10.00
C ASP A 276 6.94 0.46 -11.05
N PHE A 277 8.08 1.14 -11.01
CA PHE A 277 8.38 2.22 -11.94
C PHE A 277 9.05 1.73 -13.24
N ASP A 278 9.21 0.43 -13.40
CA ASP A 278 9.62 -0.19 -14.67
C ASP A 278 8.45 -0.46 -15.62
N TYR A 279 7.22 -0.21 -15.15
CA TYR A 279 5.99 -0.43 -15.90
C TYR A 279 6.01 0.28 -17.27
N PRO A 280 6.07 -0.46 -18.41
CA PRO A 280 6.31 0.13 -19.71
C PRO A 280 5.13 0.89 -20.30
N TYR A 281 3.96 0.80 -19.67
CA TYR A 281 2.70 1.41 -20.10
C TYR A 281 2.32 2.65 -19.27
N TRP A 282 3.19 3.09 -18.36
CA TRP A 282 3.01 4.28 -17.55
C TRP A 282 2.65 5.50 -18.41
N HIS A 283 1.56 6.20 -18.05
CA HIS A 283 1.01 7.36 -18.74
C HIS A 283 0.74 7.16 -20.24
N LYS A 284 0.37 5.94 -20.64
CA LYS A 284 0.01 5.60 -22.03
C LYS A 284 -1.42 5.09 -22.12
N LEU A 285 -2.03 5.21 -23.31
CA LEU A 285 -3.35 4.65 -23.61
C LEU A 285 -3.40 3.12 -23.45
N SER A 286 -2.24 2.49 -23.47
CA SER A 286 -2.10 1.04 -23.27
C SER A 286 -2.03 0.62 -21.80
N ASP A 287 -2.15 1.54 -20.83
CA ASP A 287 -2.37 1.16 -19.42
C ASP A 287 -3.80 0.67 -19.24
N THR A 288 -3.99 -0.61 -19.52
CA THR A 288 -5.28 -1.32 -19.57
C THR A 288 -5.21 -2.61 -18.76
N LEU A 289 -6.37 -3.14 -18.38
CA LEU A 289 -6.51 -4.31 -17.51
C LEU A 289 -5.67 -5.52 -17.93
N ASP A 290 -5.51 -5.73 -19.25
CA ASP A 290 -4.71 -6.82 -19.81
C ASP A 290 -3.20 -6.71 -19.53
N LYS A 291 -2.72 -5.63 -18.96
CA LYS A 291 -1.34 -5.45 -18.49
C LYS A 291 -1.16 -5.84 -17.03
N CYS A 292 -2.26 -5.93 -16.30
CA CYS A 292 -2.27 -6.27 -14.89
C CYS A 292 -2.46 -7.77 -14.64
N SER A 293 -2.15 -8.24 -13.43
CA SER A 293 -2.42 -9.61 -12.99
C SER A 293 -2.97 -9.67 -11.55
N PRO A 294 -3.88 -10.61 -11.27
CA PRO A 294 -4.37 -10.82 -9.91
C PRO A 294 -3.27 -11.34 -8.96
N GLU A 295 -2.25 -12.00 -9.49
CA GLU A 295 -1.09 -12.50 -8.75
C GLU A 295 -0.27 -11.34 -8.18
N SER A 296 -0.02 -10.30 -8.96
CA SER A 296 0.72 -9.10 -8.54
C SER A 296 0.00 -8.38 -7.40
N LEU A 297 -1.32 -8.14 -7.54
CA LEU A 297 -2.14 -7.57 -6.47
C LEU A 297 -2.08 -8.42 -5.20
N SER A 298 -2.15 -9.76 -5.36
CA SER A 298 -2.12 -10.71 -4.24
C SER A 298 -0.80 -10.69 -3.48
N VAL A 299 0.33 -10.57 -4.19
CA VAL A 299 1.66 -10.47 -3.59
C VAL A 299 1.77 -9.22 -2.73
N VAL A 300 1.41 -8.06 -3.27
CA VAL A 300 1.47 -6.79 -2.54
C VAL A 300 0.54 -6.80 -1.34
N PHE A 301 -0.71 -7.22 -1.52
CA PHE A 301 -1.68 -7.39 -0.44
C PHE A 301 -1.14 -8.27 0.69
N SER A 302 -0.56 -9.43 0.35
CA SER A 302 -0.04 -10.38 1.33
C SER A 302 1.10 -9.79 2.15
N VAL A 303 2.00 -9.04 1.50
CA VAL A 303 3.10 -8.34 2.19
C VAL A 303 2.55 -7.26 3.10
N LEU A 304 1.58 -6.45 2.65
CA LEU A 304 0.96 -5.41 3.49
C LEU A 304 0.24 -6.00 4.71
N VAL A 305 -0.52 -7.08 4.53
CA VAL A 305 -1.16 -7.81 5.64
C VAL A 305 -0.10 -8.30 6.63
N GLY A 306 0.98 -8.93 6.15
CA GLY A 306 2.09 -9.37 7.00
C GLY A 306 2.73 -8.22 7.79
N VAL A 307 2.94 -7.06 7.15
CA VAL A 307 3.45 -5.85 7.80
C VAL A 307 2.51 -5.35 8.90
N LEU A 308 1.21 -5.33 8.63
CA LEU A 308 0.20 -4.88 9.60
C LEU A 308 0.06 -5.82 10.80
N LEU A 309 0.19 -7.14 10.59
CA LEU A 309 0.12 -8.15 11.68
C LEU A 309 1.35 -8.13 12.59
N GLU A 310 2.50 -7.70 12.07
CA GLU A 310 3.77 -7.63 12.82
C GLU A 310 4.04 -6.24 13.39
N TRP A 311 3.11 -5.30 13.28
CA TRP A 311 3.33 -3.90 13.72
C TRP A 311 3.31 -3.78 15.27
#